data_3d0e433c6d1fcc4e4153030f15390f7a
#
_entry.id   3d0e433c6d1fcc4e4153030f15390f7a
#
_cell.length_a   1.000
_cell.length_b   1.000
_cell.length_c   1.000
_cell.angle_alpha   90.00
_cell.angle_beta   90.00
_cell.angle_gamma   90.00
#
_symmetry.space_group_name_H-M   'P 1'
#
loop_
_entity.id
_entity.type
_entity.pdbx_description
1 polymer ?
#
loop_
_entity_poly.entity_id
_entity_poly.type
_entity_poly.pdbx_seq_one_letter_code
_entity_poly.pdbx_strand_id
1 'polypeptide(L)'
;MITASGCIFLSTDTGRVMLQQRSGEVNHPRTWGFFGGKSEGNERPVQTLYRELEEEVGLVPDINKVIPVNKFTSPNKQFVYHTFVVTVNEEFIPILNNESDGYCWIKIGNWPRPLHPGAKIQCHSKQFIKKIKTIYEQHSK
;
A
#
# COMPACT_ATOMS: atom_id res chain seq x y z
N MET A 1 -13.55 4.71 17.34
CA MET A 1 -12.20 4.45 16.79
C MET A 1 -12.29 4.26 15.27
N ILE A 2 -11.40 4.91 14.54
CA ILE A 2 -11.32 4.75 13.09
C ILE A 2 -10.22 3.75 12.76
N THR A 3 -10.54 2.77 11.95
CA THR A 3 -9.57 1.78 11.49
C THR A 3 -9.45 1.87 9.97
N ALA A 4 -8.24 1.77 9.47
CA ALA A 4 -7.96 1.78 8.04
C ALA A 4 -6.90 0.74 7.71
N SER A 5 -6.87 0.33 6.46
CA SER A 5 -5.90 -0.63 5.95
C SER A 5 -5.36 -0.17 4.61
N GLY A 6 -4.09 -0.44 4.38
CA GLY A 6 -3.48 -0.14 3.11
C GLY A 6 -2.35 -1.08 2.79
N CYS A 7 -1.87 -1.02 1.56
CA CYS A 7 -0.80 -1.90 1.12
C CYS A 7 0.14 -1.24 0.13
N ILE A 8 1.32 -1.82 0.04
CA ILE A 8 2.25 -1.62 -1.05
C ILE A 8 2.36 -2.94 -1.82
N PHE A 9 2.27 -2.88 -3.15
CA PHE A 9 2.45 -4.07 -3.97
C PHE A 9 3.94 -4.32 -4.19
N LEU A 10 4.33 -5.58 -4.16
CA LEU A 10 5.71 -6.01 -4.41
C LEU A 10 5.71 -7.06 -5.52
N SER A 11 6.42 -6.77 -6.61
CA SER A 11 6.63 -7.76 -7.67
C SER A 11 7.79 -8.68 -7.28
N THR A 12 7.52 -9.98 -7.22
CA THR A 12 8.57 -10.95 -6.92
C THR A 12 9.49 -11.20 -8.13
N ASP A 13 9.08 -10.77 -9.32
CA ASP A 13 9.90 -10.82 -10.51
C ASP A 13 10.99 -9.74 -10.52
N THR A 14 10.61 -8.49 -10.26
CA THR A 14 11.52 -7.35 -10.38
C THR A 14 12.06 -6.84 -9.05
N GLY A 15 11.39 -7.14 -7.94
CA GLY A 15 11.71 -6.55 -6.64
C GLY A 15 11.25 -5.12 -6.49
N ARG A 16 10.54 -4.58 -7.49
CA ARG A 16 10.00 -3.22 -7.41
C ARG A 16 8.66 -3.21 -6.70
N VAL A 17 8.34 -2.06 -6.15
CA VAL A 17 7.09 -1.83 -5.41
C VAL A 17 6.25 -0.78 -6.11
N MET A 18 4.92 -0.87 -5.95
CA MET A 18 4.00 0.06 -6.60
C MET A 18 3.33 0.97 -5.58
N LEU A 19 3.37 2.27 -5.88
CA LEU A 19 2.65 3.31 -5.16
C LEU A 19 1.70 4.00 -6.12
N GLN A 20 0.66 4.65 -5.57
CA GLN A 20 -0.26 5.47 -6.35
C GLN A 20 -0.01 6.95 -6.10
N GLN A 21 -0.32 7.77 -7.09
CA GLN A 21 -0.41 9.22 -6.91
C GLN A 21 -1.88 9.58 -6.65
N ARG A 22 -2.13 10.23 -5.52
CA ARG A 22 -3.47 10.65 -5.13
C ARG A 22 -3.95 11.74 -6.07
N SER A 23 -5.23 11.68 -6.43
CA SER A 23 -5.81 12.67 -7.36
C SER A 23 -5.94 14.03 -6.71
N GLY A 24 -6.23 15.04 -7.53
CA GLY A 24 -6.48 16.39 -7.03
C GLY A 24 -7.80 16.54 -6.27
N GLU A 25 -8.66 15.52 -6.29
CA GLU A 25 -9.99 15.55 -5.68
C GLU A 25 -10.04 15.03 -4.24
N VAL A 26 -8.96 14.42 -3.75
CA VAL A 26 -8.91 13.84 -2.40
C VAL A 26 -7.98 14.66 -1.51
N ASN A 27 -7.99 14.38 -0.19
CA ASN A 27 -7.08 15.07 0.72
C ASN A 27 -5.62 14.70 0.38
N HIS A 28 -4.67 15.55 0.77
CA HIS A 28 -3.26 15.43 0.40
C HIS A 28 -3.10 15.17 -1.10
N PRO A 29 -3.66 16.04 -1.96
CA PRO A 29 -3.68 15.81 -3.40
C PRO A 29 -2.27 15.74 -4.00
N ARG A 30 -2.15 14.95 -5.05
CA ARG A 30 -0.92 14.80 -5.82
C ARG A 30 0.27 14.25 -5.04
N THR A 31 0.02 13.64 -3.88
CA THR A 31 1.06 12.94 -3.13
C THR A 31 1.03 11.44 -3.46
N TRP A 32 2.18 10.80 -3.29
CA TRP A 32 2.33 9.37 -3.54
C TRP A 32 2.12 8.59 -2.25
N GLY A 33 1.34 7.53 -2.32
CA GLY A 33 0.99 6.76 -1.14
C GLY A 33 0.59 5.33 -1.44
N PHE A 34 0.14 4.65 -0.39
CA PHE A 34 -0.34 3.28 -0.47
C PHE A 34 -1.77 3.23 -0.99
N PHE A 35 -2.16 2.08 -1.51
CA PHE A 35 -3.55 1.80 -1.79
C PHE A 35 -4.24 1.38 -0.50
N GLY A 36 -5.50 1.79 -0.32
CA GLY A 36 -6.27 1.39 0.85
C GLY A 36 -7.29 2.43 1.27
N GLY A 37 -7.91 2.21 2.40
CA GLY A 37 -8.93 3.11 2.92
C GLY A 37 -9.47 2.68 4.26
N LYS A 38 -10.52 3.36 4.70
CA LYS A 38 -11.15 3.14 6.00
C LYS A 38 -12.00 1.87 6.02
N SER A 39 -11.99 1.21 7.17
CA SER A 39 -12.88 0.07 7.41
C SER A 39 -14.35 0.51 7.47
N GLU A 40 -15.24 -0.33 6.99
CA GLU A 40 -16.68 -0.14 7.06
C GLU A 40 -17.26 -1.20 7.97
N GLY A 41 -18.17 -0.78 8.87
CA GLY A 41 -18.83 -1.70 9.80
C GLY A 41 -17.82 -2.50 10.62
N ASN A 42 -18.01 -3.81 10.65
CA ASN A 42 -17.18 -4.73 11.42
C ASN A 42 -16.10 -5.43 10.58
N GLU A 43 -15.68 -4.80 9.49
CA GLU A 43 -14.62 -5.39 8.65
C GLU A 43 -13.35 -5.62 9.44
N ARG A 44 -12.74 -6.78 9.21
CA ARG A 44 -11.39 -7.05 9.66
C ARG A 44 -10.41 -6.34 8.72
N PRO A 45 -9.18 -6.04 9.17
CA PRO A 45 -8.21 -5.31 8.34
C PRO A 45 -8.01 -5.87 6.94
N VAL A 46 -7.90 -7.19 6.80
CA VAL A 46 -7.70 -7.80 5.49
C VAL A 46 -8.93 -7.69 4.61
N GLN A 47 -10.12 -7.71 5.20
CA GLN A 47 -11.38 -7.53 4.45
C GLN A 47 -11.48 -6.11 3.90
N THR A 48 -11.13 -5.13 4.72
CA THR A 48 -11.04 -3.72 4.30
C THR A 48 -10.09 -3.58 3.12
N LEU A 49 -8.90 -4.21 3.24
CA LEU A 49 -7.89 -4.14 2.19
C LEU A 49 -8.45 -4.70 0.87
N TYR A 50 -9.03 -5.89 0.87
CA TYR A 50 -9.56 -6.50 -0.36
C TYR A 50 -10.65 -5.65 -1.00
N ARG A 51 -11.55 -5.10 -0.20
CA ARG A 51 -12.62 -4.24 -0.72
C ARG A 51 -12.03 -2.98 -1.36
N GLU A 52 -11.08 -2.33 -0.68
CA GLU A 52 -10.45 -1.11 -1.20
C GLU A 52 -9.63 -1.40 -2.47
N LEU A 53 -8.93 -2.53 -2.53
CA LEU A 53 -8.17 -2.89 -3.72
C LEU A 53 -9.07 -3.12 -4.92
N GLU A 54 -10.22 -3.76 -4.72
CA GLU A 54 -11.19 -3.94 -5.80
C GLU A 54 -11.67 -2.60 -6.34
N GLU A 55 -11.89 -1.61 -5.46
CA GLU A 55 -12.32 -0.27 -5.85
C GLU A 55 -11.22 0.53 -6.53
N GLU A 56 -9.98 0.42 -6.05
CA GLU A 56 -8.88 1.33 -6.45
C GLU A 56 -8.00 0.79 -7.58
N VAL A 57 -7.82 -0.50 -7.69
CA VAL A 57 -6.95 -1.08 -8.71
C VAL A 57 -7.68 -2.03 -9.65
N GLY A 58 -8.95 -2.31 -9.38
CA GLY A 58 -9.74 -3.26 -10.15
C GLY A 58 -9.31 -4.68 -9.87
N LEU A 59 -9.26 -5.50 -10.91
CA LEU A 59 -8.85 -6.88 -10.78
C LEU A 59 -7.34 -6.97 -10.63
N VAL A 60 -6.88 -7.46 -9.48
CA VAL A 60 -5.45 -7.68 -9.24
C VAL A 60 -5.11 -9.11 -9.69
N PRO A 61 -4.28 -9.26 -10.72
CA PRO A 61 -3.89 -10.60 -11.15
C PRO A 61 -2.92 -11.24 -10.18
N ASP A 62 -3.10 -12.53 -9.93
CA ASP A 62 -2.10 -13.39 -9.28
C ASP A 62 -1.51 -12.87 -7.97
N ILE A 63 -2.37 -12.49 -7.02
CA ILE A 63 -1.92 -12.21 -5.66
C ILE A 63 -1.37 -13.51 -5.06
N ASN A 64 -0.10 -13.49 -4.64
CA ASN A 64 0.54 -14.63 -3.98
C ASN A 64 0.32 -14.60 -2.48
N LYS A 65 0.68 -13.49 -1.85
CA LYS A 65 0.62 -13.34 -0.39
C LYS A 65 0.12 -11.96 -0.02
N VAL A 66 -0.58 -11.89 1.10
CA VAL A 66 -0.97 -10.64 1.75
C VAL A 66 -0.35 -10.70 3.15
N ILE A 67 0.69 -9.91 3.36
CA ILE A 67 1.53 -10.02 4.56
C ILE A 67 1.40 -8.76 5.40
N PRO A 68 0.89 -8.87 6.65
CA PRO A 68 0.84 -7.71 7.54
C PRO A 68 2.26 -7.34 7.98
N VAL A 69 2.62 -6.08 7.86
CA VAL A 69 3.98 -5.63 8.17
C VAL A 69 4.04 -4.53 9.23
N ASN A 70 2.94 -3.82 9.46
CA ASN A 70 2.93 -2.74 10.43
C ASN A 70 1.51 -2.45 10.91
N LYS A 71 1.43 -1.98 12.16
CA LYS A 71 0.19 -1.49 12.76
C LYS A 71 0.53 -0.18 13.47
N PHE A 72 -0.03 0.91 12.98
CA PHE A 72 0.13 2.22 13.59
C PHE A 72 -1.09 2.55 14.43
N THR A 73 -0.89 2.97 15.67
CA THR A 73 -1.95 3.47 16.53
C THR A 73 -1.64 4.91 16.85
N SER A 74 -2.60 5.81 16.65
CA SER A 74 -2.40 7.22 16.96
C SER A 74 -2.22 7.43 18.49
N PRO A 75 -1.55 8.51 18.91
CA PRO A 75 -1.33 8.76 20.34
C PRO A 75 -2.61 8.81 21.16
N ASN A 76 -3.69 9.33 20.60
CA ASN A 76 -5.00 9.38 21.28
C ASN A 76 -5.78 8.08 21.19
N LYS A 77 -5.23 7.05 20.50
CA LYS A 77 -5.85 5.74 20.31
C LYS A 77 -7.18 5.77 19.56
N GLN A 78 -7.44 6.83 18.79
CA GLN A 78 -8.68 6.96 18.02
C GLN A 78 -8.52 6.54 16.56
N PHE A 79 -7.31 6.26 16.12
CA PHE A 79 -7.02 5.84 14.76
C PHE A 79 -6.00 4.71 14.74
N VAL A 80 -6.32 3.65 14.00
CA VAL A 80 -5.41 2.51 13.80
C VAL A 80 -5.28 2.26 12.30
N TYR A 81 -4.05 2.14 11.82
CA TYR A 81 -3.76 1.85 10.42
C TYR A 81 -2.95 0.57 10.29
N HIS A 82 -3.48 -0.37 9.51
CA HIS A 82 -2.81 -1.64 9.23
C HIS A 82 -2.17 -1.59 7.85
N THR A 83 -0.88 -1.85 7.78
CA THR A 83 -0.14 -1.86 6.52
C THR A 83 0.23 -3.28 6.13
N PHE A 84 0.00 -3.61 4.86
CA PHE A 84 0.30 -4.92 4.30
C PHE A 84 1.25 -4.78 3.12
N VAL A 85 2.01 -5.84 2.87
CA VAL A 85 2.71 -6.02 1.59
C VAL A 85 1.92 -7.08 0.83
N VAL A 86 1.51 -6.74 -0.39
CA VAL A 86 0.82 -7.66 -1.29
C VAL A 86 1.80 -8.09 -2.37
N THR A 87 2.16 -9.36 -2.38
CA THR A 87 3.10 -9.86 -3.39
C THR A 87 2.37 -10.35 -4.62
N VAL A 88 2.91 -10.00 -5.78
CA VAL A 88 2.42 -10.43 -7.09
C VAL A 88 3.60 -11.00 -7.88
N ASN A 89 3.32 -11.91 -8.83
CA ASN A 89 4.38 -12.53 -9.64
C ASN A 89 5.06 -11.53 -10.57
N GLU A 90 4.27 -10.64 -11.17
CA GLU A 90 4.74 -9.69 -12.16
C GLU A 90 4.13 -8.33 -11.89
N GLU A 91 4.80 -7.29 -12.35
CA GLU A 91 4.24 -5.94 -12.33
C GLU A 91 3.00 -5.92 -13.22
N PHE A 92 1.98 -5.20 -12.80
CA PHE A 92 0.74 -5.09 -13.55
C PHE A 92 0.34 -3.63 -13.70
N ILE A 93 -0.56 -3.37 -14.64
CA ILE A 93 -1.12 -2.04 -14.88
C ILE A 93 -2.45 -1.98 -14.11
N PRO A 94 -2.54 -1.16 -13.04
CA PRO A 94 -3.78 -1.06 -12.28
C PRO A 94 -4.85 -0.31 -13.07
N ILE A 95 -6.11 -0.66 -12.82
CA ILE A 95 -7.26 0.06 -13.36
C ILE A 95 -7.68 1.05 -12.29
N LEU A 96 -7.13 2.27 -12.36
CA LEU A 96 -7.33 3.28 -11.34
C LEU A 96 -8.72 3.89 -11.39
N ASN A 97 -9.26 4.28 -10.23
CA ASN A 97 -10.49 5.05 -10.14
C ASN A 97 -10.15 6.55 -10.01
N ASN A 98 -11.17 7.38 -9.75
CA ASN A 98 -11.00 8.84 -9.69
C ASN A 98 -10.23 9.34 -8.45
N GLU A 99 -9.87 8.46 -7.54
CA GLU A 99 -9.07 8.82 -6.37
C GLU A 99 -7.57 8.83 -6.65
N SER A 100 -7.15 8.28 -7.79
CA SER A 100 -5.75 8.20 -8.20
C SER A 100 -5.53 8.80 -9.56
N ASP A 101 -4.47 9.60 -9.71
CA ASP A 101 -4.07 10.17 -11.00
C ASP A 101 -2.99 9.34 -11.69
N GLY A 102 -2.30 8.47 -10.95
CA GLY A 102 -1.24 7.68 -11.55
C GLY A 102 -0.67 6.64 -10.60
N TYR A 103 0.29 5.90 -11.09
CA TYR A 103 1.00 4.87 -10.33
C TYR A 103 2.44 4.79 -10.80
N CYS A 104 3.29 4.18 -9.97
CA CYS A 104 4.66 3.88 -10.38
C CYS A 104 5.16 2.61 -9.73
N TRP A 105 5.93 1.84 -10.49
CA TRP A 105 6.72 0.73 -9.96
C TRP A 105 8.15 1.23 -9.82
N ILE A 106 8.70 1.15 -8.61
CA ILE A 106 10.03 1.71 -8.30
C ILE A 106 10.82 0.75 -7.43
N LYS A 107 12.14 0.91 -7.44
CA LYS A 107 13.01 0.18 -6.53
C LYS A 107 12.76 0.64 -5.10
N ILE A 108 12.81 -0.30 -4.16
CA ILE A 108 12.67 0.00 -2.74
C ILE A 108 13.71 1.03 -2.33
N GLY A 109 13.26 2.13 -1.74
CA GLY A 109 14.12 3.23 -1.33
C GLY A 109 14.18 4.38 -2.32
N ASN A 110 13.81 4.17 -3.58
CA ASN A 110 13.81 5.23 -4.59
C ASN A 110 12.42 5.87 -4.70
N TRP A 111 11.94 6.38 -3.57
CA TRP A 111 10.57 6.84 -3.41
C TRP A 111 10.26 8.08 -4.25
N PRO A 112 9.05 8.14 -4.86
CA PRO A 112 8.62 9.34 -5.59
C PRO A 112 8.32 10.48 -4.62
N ARG A 113 8.24 11.70 -5.13
CA ARG A 113 7.98 12.90 -4.32
C ARG A 113 6.83 13.69 -4.89
N PRO A 114 6.03 14.36 -4.05
CA PRO A 114 6.04 14.28 -2.58
C PRO A 114 5.31 13.02 -2.10
N LEU A 115 5.75 12.49 -0.97
CA LEU A 115 5.07 11.36 -0.33
C LEU A 115 3.90 11.86 0.53
N HIS A 116 2.80 11.11 0.53
CA HIS A 116 1.72 11.29 1.49
C HIS A 116 2.30 11.17 2.91
N PRO A 117 1.86 12.02 3.88
CA PRO A 117 2.45 12.00 5.23
C PRO A 117 2.52 10.62 5.88
N GLY A 118 1.46 9.81 5.77
CA GLY A 118 1.45 8.47 6.34
C GLY A 118 2.44 7.54 5.66
N ALA A 119 2.53 7.61 4.33
CA ALA A 119 3.50 6.81 3.58
C ALA A 119 4.93 7.26 3.87
N LYS A 120 5.14 8.56 4.04
CA LYS A 120 6.47 9.12 4.32
C LYS A 120 7.08 8.52 5.58
N ILE A 121 6.29 8.39 6.65
CA ILE A 121 6.75 7.81 7.91
C ILE A 121 7.26 6.40 7.68
N GLN A 122 6.51 5.58 6.95
CA GLN A 122 6.88 4.19 6.70
C GLN A 122 8.02 4.07 5.71
N CYS A 123 7.96 4.78 4.60
CA CYS A 123 8.99 4.72 3.55
C CYS A 123 10.37 5.15 4.06
N HIS A 124 10.43 6.01 5.07
CA HIS A 124 11.68 6.42 5.70
C HIS A 124 12.06 5.54 6.88
N SER A 125 11.27 4.54 7.22
CA SER A 125 11.57 3.61 8.31
C SER A 125 12.50 2.50 7.81
N LYS A 126 13.66 2.37 8.45
CA LYS A 126 14.62 1.30 8.13
C LYS A 126 14.00 -0.08 8.35
N GLN A 127 13.16 -0.23 9.38
CA GLN A 127 12.49 -1.49 9.67
C GLN A 127 11.50 -1.86 8.56
N PHE A 128 10.73 -0.91 8.06
CA PHE A 128 9.78 -1.15 6.99
C PHE A 128 10.49 -1.59 5.71
N ILE A 129 11.53 -0.87 5.34
CA ILE A 129 12.36 -1.20 4.17
C ILE A 129 12.95 -2.60 4.31
N LYS A 130 13.48 -2.92 5.48
CA LYS A 130 14.06 -4.24 5.74
C LYS A 130 13.01 -5.35 5.62
N LYS A 131 11.81 -5.12 6.14
CA LYS A 131 10.72 -6.09 6.03
C LYS A 131 10.37 -6.39 4.58
N ILE A 132 10.25 -5.36 3.74
CA ILE A 132 9.93 -5.54 2.32
C ILE A 132 11.06 -6.33 1.64
N LYS A 133 12.30 -5.97 1.88
CA LYS A 133 13.46 -6.66 1.29
C LYS A 133 13.51 -8.12 1.70
N THR A 134 13.22 -8.41 2.97
CA THR A 134 13.17 -9.79 3.48
C THR A 134 12.06 -10.58 2.79
N ILE A 135 10.89 -9.98 2.64
CA ILE A 135 9.78 -10.62 1.93
C ILE A 135 10.18 -10.93 0.49
N TYR A 136 10.81 -9.99 -0.18
CA TYR A 136 11.29 -10.21 -1.54
C TYR A 136 12.27 -11.39 -1.63
N GLU A 137 13.24 -11.44 -0.73
CA GLU A 137 14.22 -12.53 -0.68
C GLU A 137 13.57 -13.90 -0.45
N GLN A 138 12.53 -13.95 0.39
CA GLN A 138 11.83 -15.19 0.71
C GLN A 138 10.91 -15.68 -0.39
N HIS A 139 10.39 -14.79 -1.22
CA HIS A 139 9.36 -15.09 -2.22
C HIS A 139 9.82 -14.92 -3.66
N SER A 140 10.99 -14.38 -3.89
CA SER A 140 11.55 -14.29 -5.24
C SER A 140 12.06 -15.66 -5.70
N LYS A 141 12.05 -15.85 -6.99
CA LYS A 141 12.56 -17.09 -7.59
C LYS A 141 14.03 -16.97 -7.97
#